data_72d86fcedb440901671c25251a841852
#
_entry.id   72d86fcedb440901671c25251a841852
#
_cell.length_a   1.000
_cell.length_b   1.000
_cell.length_c   1.000
_cell.angle_alpha   90.00
_cell.angle_beta   90.00
_cell.angle_gamma   90.00
#
_symmetry.space_group_name_H-M   'P 1'
#
loop_
_entity.id
_entity.type
_entity.pdbx_description
1 polymer ?
#
loop_
_entity_poly.entity_id
_entity_poly.type
_entity_poly.pdbx_seq_one_letter_code
_entity_poly.pdbx_strand_id
1 'polypeptide(L)'
;MVQKGMGKSKIGLLLAVLVVVILGAGLYFAFAEFDLGHKLELMTYKKISTPEELVSMKNDPKGKYILKNDIDLNGVDWVPFTFNGIFEGNGYEINNLKVSRTGSAKRSTFDGNMKEYDTEFSGLFDVLEDAEVRNLTLNNVDIDINTDSPCFIGAVAGYMGNSKILNCSITGRLQLKAHDRMFGVGGVIGYGYGRIDTVNTDTTLICIDTDRDTKDEQFMGGICAAGYPDIVCCKVNIDGYDSDHGYVHNGGLVGLFQFYPEGTTHDAEIGGNHVSGKITFFEDNEDRRAYCDAYIGERMEKITAWWNNSDDFTSNEVFEYDVDLLP
;
A
#
# COMPACT_ATOMS: atom_id res chain seq x y z
N MET A 1 26.84 -70.32 15.72
CA MET A 1 26.69 -69.01 15.13
C MET A 1 25.33 -68.39 15.53
N VAL A 2 25.33 -67.42 16.43
CA VAL A 2 24.10 -66.79 16.89
C VAL A 2 23.93 -65.52 16.09
N GLN A 3 22.97 -65.51 15.18
CA GLN A 3 22.53 -64.29 14.50
C GLN A 3 21.80 -63.42 15.50
N LYS A 4 22.41 -62.32 15.90
CA LYS A 4 21.85 -61.30 16.77
C LYS A 4 20.85 -60.49 15.94
N GLY A 5 19.55 -60.79 16.04
CA GLY A 5 18.50 -60.02 15.43
C GLY A 5 18.53 -58.58 15.91
N MET A 6 18.40 -57.63 15.01
CA MET A 6 18.31 -56.21 15.31
C MET A 6 17.06 -55.97 16.19
N GLY A 7 17.25 -55.41 17.38
CA GLY A 7 16.18 -55.18 18.33
C GLY A 7 15.08 -54.27 17.74
N LYS A 8 13.82 -54.55 18.05
CA LYS A 8 12.59 -53.85 17.56
C LYS A 8 12.71 -52.29 17.64
N SER A 9 13.46 -51.78 18.61
CA SER A 9 13.65 -50.31 18.76
C SER A 9 14.56 -49.71 17.67
N LYS A 10 15.58 -50.47 17.15
CA LYS A 10 16.45 -50.00 16.07
C LYS A 10 15.76 -49.99 14.72
N ILE A 11 14.82 -50.94 14.52
CA ILE A 11 14.01 -50.97 13.30
C ILE A 11 13.01 -49.81 13.29
N GLY A 12 12.38 -49.48 14.44
CA GLY A 12 11.50 -48.32 14.55
C GLY A 12 12.21 -46.98 14.31
N LEU A 13 13.43 -46.83 14.82
CA LEU A 13 14.23 -45.64 14.58
C LEU A 13 14.63 -45.50 13.10
N LEU A 14 15.04 -46.58 12.45
CA LEU A 14 15.36 -46.61 11.03
C LEU A 14 14.16 -46.25 10.12
N LEU A 15 12.97 -46.75 10.45
CA LEU A 15 11.71 -46.40 9.76
C LEU A 15 11.36 -44.92 9.95
N ALA A 16 11.51 -44.37 11.16
CA ALA A 16 11.24 -42.98 11.42
C ALA A 16 12.20 -42.06 10.64
N VAL A 17 13.48 -42.39 10.60
CA VAL A 17 14.47 -41.64 9.78
C VAL A 17 14.15 -41.73 8.30
N LEU A 18 13.75 -42.91 7.79
CA LEU A 18 13.38 -43.08 6.38
C LEU A 18 12.15 -42.22 6.01
N VAL A 19 11.14 -42.18 6.89
CA VAL A 19 9.94 -41.33 6.69
C VAL A 19 10.32 -39.85 6.63
N VAL A 20 11.18 -39.38 7.52
CA VAL A 20 11.65 -37.98 7.52
C VAL A 20 12.41 -37.64 6.25
N VAL A 21 13.27 -38.56 5.77
CA VAL A 21 14.01 -38.37 4.50
C VAL A 21 13.09 -38.33 3.30
N ILE A 22 12.09 -39.22 3.24
CA ILE A 22 11.10 -39.24 2.13
C ILE A 22 10.25 -37.97 2.15
N LEU A 23 9.80 -37.51 3.31
CA LEU A 23 9.03 -36.25 3.45
C LEU A 23 9.90 -35.04 3.08
N GLY A 24 11.16 -35.02 3.52
CA GLY A 24 12.10 -33.96 3.17
C GLY A 24 12.41 -33.92 1.66
N ALA A 25 12.60 -35.08 1.03
CA ALA A 25 12.80 -35.17 -0.42
C ALA A 25 11.52 -34.72 -1.17
N GLY A 26 10.35 -35.13 -0.72
CA GLY A 26 9.07 -34.74 -1.33
C GLY A 26 8.85 -33.22 -1.26
N LEU A 27 9.13 -32.60 -0.11
CA LEU A 27 9.09 -31.14 0.05
C LEU A 27 10.11 -30.46 -0.86
N TYR A 28 11.33 -30.94 -0.92
CA TYR A 28 12.38 -30.38 -1.79
C TYR A 28 11.97 -30.41 -3.27
N PHE A 29 11.42 -31.53 -3.77
CA PHE A 29 10.93 -31.62 -5.13
C PHE A 29 9.77 -30.68 -5.40
N ALA A 30 8.81 -30.56 -4.46
CA ALA A 30 7.69 -29.64 -4.59
C ALA A 30 8.16 -28.16 -4.66
N PHE A 31 9.13 -27.78 -3.84
CA PHE A 31 9.73 -26.44 -3.90
C PHE A 31 10.51 -26.21 -5.19
N ALA A 32 11.25 -27.22 -5.68
CA ALA A 32 12.01 -27.12 -6.92
C ALA A 32 11.09 -26.98 -8.14
N GLU A 33 9.97 -27.71 -8.19
CA GLU A 33 8.98 -27.59 -9.25
C GLU A 33 8.25 -26.23 -9.20
N PHE A 34 7.94 -25.74 -8.01
CA PHE A 34 7.33 -24.41 -7.82
C PHE A 34 8.28 -23.29 -8.28
N ASP A 35 9.56 -23.32 -7.89
CA ASP A 35 10.58 -22.35 -8.32
C ASP A 35 10.79 -22.37 -9.85
N LEU A 36 10.83 -23.56 -10.44
CA LEU A 36 10.97 -23.71 -11.88
C LEU A 36 9.73 -23.16 -12.63
N GLY A 37 8.53 -23.44 -12.13
CA GLY A 37 7.28 -22.91 -12.69
C GLY A 37 7.23 -21.40 -12.65
N HIS A 38 7.59 -20.80 -11.54
CA HIS A 38 7.67 -19.35 -11.38
C HIS A 38 8.70 -18.73 -12.33
N LYS A 39 9.91 -19.30 -12.43
CA LYS A 39 10.94 -18.82 -13.36
C LYS A 39 10.49 -18.91 -14.82
N LEU A 40 9.81 -19.98 -15.21
CA LEU A 40 9.27 -20.13 -16.57
C LEU A 40 8.18 -19.08 -16.84
N GLU A 41 7.32 -18.79 -15.88
CA GLU A 41 6.33 -17.73 -16.01
C GLU A 41 6.99 -16.36 -16.24
N LEU A 42 7.98 -16.00 -15.42
CA LEU A 42 8.70 -14.73 -15.56
C LEU A 42 9.43 -14.57 -16.91
N MET A 43 9.78 -15.67 -17.60
CA MET A 43 10.35 -15.60 -18.94
C MET A 43 9.37 -15.07 -19.98
N THR A 44 8.07 -15.13 -19.73
CA THR A 44 7.02 -14.62 -20.61
C THR A 44 6.76 -13.13 -20.45
N TYR A 45 7.31 -12.50 -19.38
CA TYR A 45 7.08 -11.10 -19.10
C TYR A 45 7.92 -10.21 -20.02
N LYS A 46 7.35 -9.06 -20.38
CA LYS A 46 8.06 -8.01 -21.11
C LYS A 46 9.11 -7.39 -20.20
N LYS A 47 10.34 -7.35 -20.69
CA LYS A 47 11.47 -6.84 -19.92
C LYS A 47 11.50 -5.33 -19.96
N ILE A 48 11.75 -4.70 -18.80
CA ILE A 48 11.94 -3.27 -18.64
C ILE A 48 13.37 -3.05 -18.14
N SER A 49 14.14 -2.30 -18.89
CA SER A 49 15.55 -1.98 -18.60
C SER A 49 15.88 -0.51 -18.72
N THR A 50 14.95 0.32 -19.26
CA THR A 50 15.15 1.75 -19.44
C THR A 50 13.90 2.55 -19.02
N PRO A 51 14.05 3.84 -18.70
CA PRO A 51 12.92 4.72 -18.42
C PRO A 51 11.89 4.76 -19.55
N GLU A 52 12.32 4.74 -20.81
CA GLU A 52 11.44 4.78 -21.98
C GLU A 52 10.61 3.51 -22.10
N GLU A 53 11.20 2.36 -21.79
CA GLU A 53 10.47 1.08 -21.76
C GLU A 53 9.43 1.09 -20.62
N LEU A 54 9.76 1.66 -19.45
CA LEU A 54 8.81 1.82 -18.35
C LEU A 54 7.66 2.75 -18.74
N VAL A 55 7.95 3.91 -19.33
CA VAL A 55 6.92 4.83 -19.87
C VAL A 55 6.06 4.16 -20.93
N SER A 56 6.61 3.24 -21.71
CA SER A 56 5.87 2.54 -22.79
C SER A 56 4.81 1.56 -22.28
N MET A 57 4.82 1.19 -20.99
CA MET A 57 3.82 0.29 -20.39
C MET A 57 2.39 0.82 -20.56
N LYS A 58 2.21 2.14 -20.59
CA LYS A 58 0.91 2.79 -20.85
C LYS A 58 0.24 2.38 -22.16
N ASN A 59 1.03 1.89 -23.15
CA ASN A 59 0.51 1.46 -24.45
C ASN A 59 -0.06 0.04 -24.43
N ASP A 60 0.27 -0.76 -23.39
CA ASP A 60 -0.28 -2.09 -23.14
C ASP A 60 -0.48 -2.30 -21.63
N PRO A 61 -1.46 -1.62 -21.03
CA PRO A 61 -1.64 -1.59 -19.58
C PRO A 61 -2.07 -2.93 -18.97
N LYS A 62 -2.43 -3.91 -19.79
CA LYS A 62 -2.76 -5.28 -19.35
C LYS A 62 -1.58 -6.26 -19.48
N GLY A 63 -0.43 -5.75 -19.86
CA GLY A 63 0.78 -6.55 -20.04
C GLY A 63 1.34 -7.08 -18.72
N LYS A 64 2.20 -8.09 -18.85
CA LYS A 64 3.03 -8.58 -17.75
C LYS A 64 4.45 -8.05 -17.96
N TYR A 65 4.99 -7.36 -16.97
CA TYR A 65 6.28 -6.67 -17.04
C TYR A 65 7.21 -7.08 -15.92
N ILE A 66 8.52 -7.09 -16.19
CA ILE A 66 9.56 -7.41 -15.20
C ILE A 66 10.76 -6.48 -15.36
N LEU A 67 11.20 -5.88 -14.25
CA LEU A 67 12.46 -5.13 -14.23
C LEU A 67 13.66 -6.06 -14.41
N LYS A 68 14.68 -5.58 -15.13
CA LYS A 68 15.95 -6.25 -15.37
C LYS A 68 17.17 -5.55 -14.80
N ASN A 69 17.00 -4.34 -14.37
CA ASN A 69 17.95 -3.51 -13.62
C ASN A 69 17.20 -2.38 -12.93
N ASP A 70 17.89 -1.64 -12.10
CA ASP A 70 17.37 -0.41 -11.51
C ASP A 70 17.10 0.63 -12.61
N ILE A 71 16.00 1.39 -12.43
CA ILE A 71 15.58 2.43 -13.35
C ILE A 71 15.66 3.79 -12.63
N ASP A 72 16.43 4.72 -13.17
CA ASP A 72 16.47 6.10 -12.69
C ASP A 72 15.55 6.99 -13.55
N LEU A 73 14.53 7.56 -12.90
CA LEU A 73 13.55 8.46 -13.53
C LEU A 73 13.92 9.94 -13.41
N ASN A 74 15.14 10.25 -12.99
CA ASN A 74 15.58 11.63 -12.90
C ASN A 74 15.48 12.35 -14.27
N GLY A 75 14.74 13.45 -14.32
CA GLY A 75 14.50 14.21 -15.55
C GLY A 75 13.39 13.64 -16.47
N VAL A 76 12.74 12.55 -16.09
CA VAL A 76 11.58 12.02 -16.80
C VAL A 76 10.33 12.79 -16.36
N ASP A 77 9.57 13.34 -17.32
CA ASP A 77 8.25 13.93 -17.09
C ASP A 77 7.23 12.79 -16.97
N TRP A 78 7.07 12.25 -15.76
CA TRP A 78 6.17 11.12 -15.52
C TRP A 78 4.72 11.56 -15.56
N VAL A 79 3.94 10.84 -16.35
CA VAL A 79 2.48 10.99 -16.41
C VAL A 79 1.84 9.70 -15.91
N PRO A 80 1.14 9.71 -14.78
CA PRO A 80 0.43 8.53 -14.28
C PRO A 80 -0.56 7.99 -15.31
N PHE A 81 -0.73 6.67 -15.34
CA PHE A 81 -1.64 5.99 -16.25
C PHE A 81 -2.29 4.79 -15.57
N THR A 82 -3.44 4.37 -16.07
CA THR A 82 -4.16 3.19 -15.57
C THR A 82 -3.44 1.91 -15.92
N PHE A 83 -3.27 1.01 -14.95
CA PHE A 83 -2.61 -0.27 -15.12
C PHE A 83 -3.49 -1.43 -14.61
N ASN A 84 -3.63 -2.45 -15.45
CA ASN A 84 -4.50 -3.61 -15.24
C ASN A 84 -3.73 -4.95 -15.45
N GLY A 85 -2.43 -4.92 -15.29
CA GLY A 85 -1.52 -6.03 -15.60
C GLY A 85 -0.76 -6.53 -14.37
N ILE A 86 0.39 -7.15 -14.62
CA ILE A 86 1.32 -7.59 -13.59
C ILE A 86 2.64 -6.85 -13.76
N PHE A 87 3.09 -6.20 -12.68
CA PHE A 87 4.38 -5.53 -12.64
C PHE A 87 5.28 -6.16 -11.58
N GLU A 88 6.30 -6.85 -12.04
CA GLU A 88 7.30 -7.55 -11.23
C GLU A 88 8.58 -6.72 -11.14
N GLY A 89 8.87 -6.19 -9.94
CA GLY A 89 10.09 -5.44 -9.68
C GLY A 89 11.35 -6.32 -9.65
N ASN A 90 11.18 -7.63 -9.36
CA ASN A 90 12.27 -8.61 -9.38
C ASN A 90 13.46 -8.23 -8.48
N GLY A 91 13.20 -7.47 -7.42
CA GLY A 91 14.19 -6.97 -6.47
C GLY A 91 15.00 -5.76 -6.97
N TYR A 92 14.63 -5.17 -8.11
CA TYR A 92 15.20 -3.92 -8.59
C TYR A 92 14.41 -2.70 -8.14
N GLU A 93 15.03 -1.53 -8.30
CA GLU A 93 14.50 -0.26 -7.84
C GLU A 93 14.07 0.64 -8.99
N ILE A 94 13.01 1.43 -8.76
CA ILE A 94 12.71 2.63 -9.52
C ILE A 94 13.09 3.82 -8.64
N ASN A 95 14.06 4.60 -9.08
CA ASN A 95 14.62 5.72 -8.35
C ASN A 95 14.13 7.05 -8.91
N ASN A 96 13.96 8.04 -8.01
CA ASN A 96 13.70 9.45 -8.37
C ASN A 96 12.41 9.65 -9.18
N LEU A 97 11.36 8.88 -8.88
CA LEU A 97 10.04 9.10 -9.47
C LEU A 97 9.54 10.50 -9.05
N LYS A 98 9.38 11.38 -10.03
CA LYS A 98 8.81 12.71 -9.80
C LYS A 98 7.49 12.87 -10.54
N VAL A 99 6.44 13.27 -9.79
CA VAL A 99 5.08 13.42 -10.32
C VAL A 99 4.53 14.79 -9.89
N SER A 100 4.12 15.61 -10.86
CA SER A 100 3.57 16.95 -10.62
C SER A 100 2.18 17.15 -11.25
N ARG A 101 1.50 16.07 -11.61
CA ARG A 101 0.16 16.09 -12.23
C ARG A 101 -0.63 14.84 -11.90
N THR A 102 -1.94 14.94 -11.99
CA THR A 102 -2.84 13.80 -11.95
C THR A 102 -2.81 13.02 -13.27
N GLY A 103 -3.24 11.76 -13.22
CA GLY A 103 -3.50 10.98 -14.43
C GLY A 103 -4.81 11.40 -15.10
N SER A 104 -5.16 10.70 -16.17
CA SER A 104 -6.38 11.01 -16.94
C SER A 104 -7.62 10.24 -16.46
N ALA A 105 -7.43 9.20 -15.65
CA ALA A 105 -8.53 8.40 -15.15
C ALA A 105 -9.22 9.10 -13.97
N LYS A 106 -10.56 8.98 -13.95
CA LYS A 106 -11.39 9.40 -12.83
C LYS A 106 -12.20 8.23 -12.31
N ARG A 107 -12.54 8.26 -11.03
CA ARG A 107 -13.41 7.29 -10.37
C ARG A 107 -14.28 7.99 -9.36
N SER A 108 -15.45 7.42 -9.12
CA SER A 108 -16.28 7.83 -7.98
C SER A 108 -15.60 7.41 -6.68
N THR A 109 -15.48 8.38 -5.79
CA THR A 109 -15.06 8.16 -4.40
C THR A 109 -16.09 8.77 -3.45
N PHE A 110 -16.01 8.43 -2.17
CA PHE A 110 -17.01 8.84 -1.20
C PHE A 110 -16.32 9.44 0.01
N ASP A 111 -16.90 10.52 0.54
CA ASP A 111 -16.49 11.12 1.80
C ASP A 111 -17.05 10.34 3.02
N GLY A 112 -16.70 10.77 4.23
CA GLY A 112 -17.20 10.18 5.47
C GLY A 112 -18.72 10.26 5.64
N ASN A 113 -19.40 11.09 4.88
CA ASN A 113 -20.86 11.20 4.85
C ASN A 113 -21.50 10.45 3.66
N MET A 114 -20.74 9.63 2.94
CA MET A 114 -21.16 8.86 1.78
C MET A 114 -21.61 9.72 0.59
N LYS A 115 -21.11 10.94 0.49
CA LYS A 115 -21.31 11.79 -0.68
C LYS A 115 -20.30 11.38 -1.76
N GLU A 116 -20.80 11.24 -2.98
CA GLU A 116 -20.04 10.83 -4.16
C GLU A 116 -19.33 12.02 -4.82
N TYR A 117 -18.09 11.79 -5.25
CA TYR A 117 -17.24 12.74 -5.97
C TYR A 117 -16.59 12.10 -7.19
N ASP A 118 -16.50 12.84 -8.29
CA ASP A 118 -15.69 12.47 -9.46
C ASP A 118 -14.23 12.91 -9.22
N THR A 119 -13.37 11.97 -8.90
CA THR A 119 -12.08 12.20 -8.27
C THR A 119 -10.91 11.90 -9.20
N GLU A 120 -9.88 12.72 -9.12
CA GLU A 120 -8.60 12.58 -9.81
C GLU A 120 -7.59 11.79 -8.97
N PHE A 121 -6.59 11.20 -9.64
CA PHE A 121 -5.62 10.31 -8.98
C PHE A 121 -4.20 10.53 -9.48
N SER A 122 -3.22 10.31 -8.57
CA SER A 122 -1.81 10.41 -8.92
C SER A 122 -0.93 9.43 -8.13
N GLY A 123 0.16 9.00 -8.77
CA GLY A 123 1.14 8.05 -8.26
C GLY A 123 2.08 7.56 -9.35
N LEU A 124 2.75 6.44 -9.15
CA LEU A 124 3.36 5.71 -10.25
C LEU A 124 2.27 5.35 -11.30
N PHE A 125 1.12 4.93 -10.80
CA PHE A 125 -0.11 4.74 -11.59
C PHE A 125 -1.19 5.71 -11.09
N ASP A 126 -2.09 6.17 -11.98
CA ASP A 126 -3.30 6.88 -11.54
C ASP A 126 -4.31 5.88 -10.95
N VAL A 127 -4.52 4.77 -11.64
CA VAL A 127 -5.44 3.70 -11.24
C VAL A 127 -4.79 2.33 -11.42
N LEU A 128 -4.86 1.50 -10.40
CA LEU A 128 -4.68 0.05 -10.46
C LEU A 128 -6.05 -0.62 -10.45
N GLU A 129 -6.35 -1.44 -11.45
CA GLU A 129 -7.62 -2.18 -11.54
C GLU A 129 -7.35 -3.62 -11.93
N ASP A 130 -7.75 -4.60 -11.11
CA ASP A 130 -7.43 -6.02 -11.33
C ASP A 130 -5.93 -6.27 -11.60
N ALA A 131 -5.06 -5.51 -10.96
CA ALA A 131 -3.63 -5.48 -11.21
C ALA A 131 -2.84 -6.15 -10.07
N GLU A 132 -1.57 -6.48 -10.37
CA GLU A 132 -0.63 -6.94 -9.35
C GLU A 132 0.72 -6.20 -9.50
N VAL A 133 1.17 -5.54 -8.43
CA VAL A 133 2.49 -4.92 -8.32
C VAL A 133 3.24 -5.66 -7.22
N ARG A 134 4.42 -6.18 -7.53
CA ARG A 134 5.15 -6.96 -6.53
C ARG A 134 6.67 -6.87 -6.64
N ASN A 135 7.35 -7.14 -5.51
CA ASN A 135 8.81 -7.18 -5.42
C ASN A 135 9.49 -5.90 -5.95
N LEU A 136 8.85 -4.74 -5.74
CA LEU A 136 9.26 -3.45 -6.27
C LEU A 136 9.75 -2.54 -5.15
N THR A 137 10.89 -1.89 -5.36
CA THR A 137 11.33 -0.76 -4.55
C THR A 137 11.11 0.54 -5.30
N LEU A 138 10.37 1.48 -4.69
CA LEU A 138 10.27 2.87 -5.10
C LEU A 138 11.12 3.70 -4.16
N ASN A 139 12.24 4.23 -4.65
CA ASN A 139 13.20 4.95 -3.84
C ASN A 139 13.24 6.43 -4.23
N ASN A 140 13.18 7.31 -3.23
CA ASN A 140 13.18 8.76 -3.43
C ASN A 140 12.02 9.25 -4.33
N VAL A 141 10.81 8.85 -3.99
CA VAL A 141 9.58 9.34 -4.65
C VAL A 141 9.34 10.80 -4.25
N ASP A 142 9.00 11.65 -5.22
CA ASP A 142 8.60 13.05 -5.02
C ASP A 142 7.31 13.34 -5.79
N ILE A 143 6.18 13.26 -5.10
CA ILE A 143 4.86 13.59 -5.67
C ILE A 143 4.42 14.93 -5.09
N ASP A 144 4.22 15.93 -5.95
CA ASP A 144 3.76 17.27 -5.55
C ASP A 144 2.61 17.69 -6.46
N ILE A 145 1.39 17.53 -5.97
CA ILE A 145 0.16 17.82 -6.73
C ILE A 145 -0.49 19.08 -6.14
N ASN A 146 -0.90 19.95 -7.05
CA ASN A 146 -1.75 21.10 -6.75
C ASN A 146 -2.97 21.05 -7.66
N THR A 147 -4.18 21.02 -7.09
CA THR A 147 -5.42 20.83 -7.85
C THR A 147 -6.60 21.50 -7.17
N ASP A 148 -7.59 21.88 -7.99
CA ASP A 148 -8.89 22.43 -7.56
C ASP A 148 -10.00 21.35 -7.61
N SER A 149 -9.61 20.08 -7.82
CA SER A 149 -10.54 18.95 -7.93
C SER A 149 -10.37 17.98 -6.75
N PRO A 150 -11.40 17.21 -6.39
CA PRO A 150 -11.24 16.07 -5.50
C PRO A 150 -10.08 15.19 -6.00
N CYS A 151 -9.16 14.83 -5.10
CA CYS A 151 -7.93 14.17 -5.50
C CYS A 151 -7.38 13.24 -4.42
N PHE A 152 -6.93 12.07 -4.84
CA PHE A 152 -6.14 11.18 -3.98
C PHE A 152 -4.80 10.83 -4.61
N ILE A 153 -3.76 10.85 -3.79
CA ILE A 153 -2.42 10.47 -4.22
C ILE A 153 -1.86 9.34 -3.37
N GLY A 154 -1.06 8.48 -4.01
CA GLY A 154 -0.30 7.42 -3.34
C GLY A 154 0.97 7.11 -4.13
N ALA A 155 2.02 6.65 -3.47
CA ALA A 155 3.30 6.42 -4.16
C ALA A 155 3.18 5.39 -5.29
N VAL A 156 2.45 4.29 -5.05
CA VAL A 156 2.21 3.26 -6.06
C VAL A 156 1.00 3.62 -6.92
N ALA A 157 -0.12 4.01 -6.31
CA ALA A 157 -1.31 4.39 -7.08
C ALA A 157 -2.18 5.41 -6.35
N GLY A 158 -2.81 6.29 -7.11
CA GLY A 158 -3.86 7.18 -6.58
C GLY A 158 -5.12 6.41 -6.21
N TYR A 159 -5.54 5.45 -7.05
CA TYR A 159 -6.67 4.55 -6.80
C TYR A 159 -6.27 3.08 -6.99
N MET A 160 -6.79 2.22 -6.14
CA MET A 160 -6.64 0.77 -6.24
C MET A 160 -8.01 0.10 -6.17
N GLY A 161 -8.39 -0.66 -7.22
CA GLY A 161 -9.58 -1.50 -7.29
C GLY A 161 -9.21 -2.97 -7.45
N ASN A 162 -9.64 -3.85 -6.55
CA ASN A 162 -9.44 -5.31 -6.61
C ASN A 162 -8.02 -5.75 -7.00
N SER A 163 -7.01 -5.00 -6.58
CA SER A 163 -5.62 -5.19 -6.97
C SER A 163 -4.77 -5.67 -5.80
N LYS A 164 -3.50 -6.01 -6.09
CA LYS A 164 -2.55 -6.47 -5.08
C LYS A 164 -1.24 -5.69 -5.16
N ILE A 165 -0.73 -5.29 -4.01
CA ILE A 165 0.61 -4.72 -3.85
C ILE A 165 1.35 -5.59 -2.82
N LEU A 166 2.38 -6.32 -3.27
CA LEU A 166 2.99 -7.39 -2.51
C LEU A 166 4.51 -7.21 -2.41
N ASN A 167 5.06 -7.31 -1.21
CA ASN A 167 6.52 -7.28 -0.99
C ASN A 167 7.19 -6.08 -1.66
N CYS A 168 6.71 -4.87 -1.36
CA CYS A 168 7.24 -3.63 -1.92
C CYS A 168 7.88 -2.76 -0.83
N SER A 169 8.80 -1.88 -1.24
CA SER A 169 9.40 -0.89 -0.35
C SER A 169 9.29 0.50 -0.98
N ILE A 170 8.97 1.50 -0.17
CA ILE A 170 8.69 2.85 -0.65
C ILE A 170 9.37 3.86 0.27
N THR A 171 10.14 4.78 -0.31
CA THR A 171 10.69 5.93 0.39
C THR A 171 10.42 7.21 -0.39
N GLY A 172 10.16 8.31 0.32
CA GLY A 172 10.02 9.59 -0.35
C GLY A 172 9.00 10.52 0.28
N ARG A 173 8.60 11.53 -0.50
CA ARG A 173 7.70 12.59 -0.09
C ARG A 173 6.49 12.68 -1.02
N LEU A 174 5.31 12.75 -0.44
CA LEU A 174 4.06 12.96 -1.16
C LEU A 174 3.37 14.21 -0.60
N GLN A 175 3.11 15.19 -1.45
CA GLN A 175 2.42 16.42 -1.09
C GLN A 175 1.21 16.61 -2.00
N LEU A 176 0.08 16.89 -1.38
CA LEU A 176 -1.14 17.30 -2.05
C LEU A 176 -1.60 18.64 -1.49
N LYS A 177 -1.77 19.61 -2.38
CA LYS A 177 -2.42 20.89 -2.10
C LYS A 177 -3.72 20.92 -2.88
N ALA A 178 -4.81 21.07 -2.19
CA ALA A 178 -6.13 21.04 -2.79
C ALA A 178 -7.00 22.22 -2.33
N HIS A 179 -8.00 22.54 -3.17
CA HIS A 179 -9.02 23.56 -2.93
C HIS A 179 -10.43 22.97 -2.87
N ASP A 180 -10.57 21.66 -2.98
CA ASP A 180 -11.88 21.00 -3.05
C ASP A 180 -12.14 20.16 -1.81
N ARG A 181 -13.38 19.79 -1.63
CA ARG A 181 -13.99 19.24 -0.43
C ARG A 181 -13.52 17.85 -0.03
N MET A 182 -12.77 17.16 -0.89
CA MET A 182 -12.35 15.80 -0.62
C MET A 182 -11.00 15.49 -1.26
N PHE A 183 -10.00 15.24 -0.43
CA PHE A 183 -8.66 14.92 -0.90
C PHE A 183 -7.86 14.12 0.13
N GLY A 184 -6.87 13.37 -0.32
CA GLY A 184 -6.09 12.56 0.60
C GLY A 184 -4.76 12.06 0.08
N VAL A 185 -3.87 11.75 1.03
CA VAL A 185 -2.51 11.29 0.80
C VAL A 185 -2.30 9.96 1.51
N GLY A 186 -1.99 8.91 0.74
CA GLY A 186 -1.59 7.61 1.28
C GLY A 186 -0.15 7.26 0.91
N GLY A 187 0.59 6.69 1.84
CA GLY A 187 1.99 6.32 1.60
C GLY A 187 2.15 5.30 0.46
N VAL A 188 1.15 4.46 0.21
CA VAL A 188 1.13 3.44 -0.85
C VAL A 188 0.04 3.73 -1.86
N ILE A 189 -1.21 3.86 -1.42
CA ILE A 189 -2.37 4.17 -2.26
C ILE A 189 -3.17 5.34 -1.68
N GLY A 190 -3.75 6.15 -2.55
CA GLY A 190 -4.62 7.24 -2.14
C GLY A 190 -6.00 6.73 -1.68
N TYR A 191 -6.71 6.06 -2.56
CA TYR A 191 -8.05 5.54 -2.27
C TYR A 191 -8.23 4.13 -2.82
N GLY A 192 -9.01 3.27 -2.14
CA GLY A 192 -9.41 2.02 -2.76
C GLY A 192 -9.47 0.80 -1.86
N TYR A 193 -9.44 -0.38 -2.52
CA TYR A 193 -9.59 -1.69 -1.90
C TYR A 193 -8.76 -2.75 -2.64
N GLY A 194 -8.50 -3.85 -1.95
CA GLY A 194 -7.66 -4.93 -2.43
C GLY A 194 -6.62 -5.32 -1.38
N ARG A 195 -5.56 -6.02 -1.75
CA ARG A 195 -4.59 -6.55 -0.79
C ARG A 195 -3.25 -5.82 -0.86
N ILE A 196 -2.80 -5.34 0.29
CA ILE A 196 -1.47 -4.76 0.51
C ILE A 196 -0.76 -5.63 1.55
N ASP A 197 0.29 -6.34 1.14
CA ASP A 197 0.93 -7.36 1.96
C ASP A 197 2.46 -7.22 1.92
N THR A 198 3.06 -7.22 3.11
CA THR A 198 4.53 -7.13 3.27
C THR A 198 5.10 -5.87 2.60
N VAL A 199 4.46 -4.72 2.80
CA VAL A 199 4.93 -3.44 2.27
C VAL A 199 5.61 -2.64 3.37
N ASN A 200 6.79 -2.09 3.05
CA ASN A 200 7.54 -1.21 3.94
C ASN A 200 7.48 0.22 3.41
N THR A 201 7.12 1.19 4.24
CA THR A 201 7.13 2.61 3.88
C THR A 201 7.97 3.42 4.85
N ASP A 202 8.71 4.39 4.30
CA ASP A 202 9.37 5.46 5.06
C ASP A 202 9.10 6.76 4.29
N THR A 203 7.99 7.42 4.64
CA THR A 203 7.42 8.49 3.81
C THR A 203 7.07 9.74 4.61
N THR A 204 7.34 10.90 3.99
CA THR A 204 6.79 12.18 4.41
C THR A 204 5.50 12.44 3.65
N LEU A 205 4.39 12.57 4.36
CA LEU A 205 3.06 12.82 3.78
C LEU A 205 2.61 14.23 4.16
N ILE A 206 2.21 15.01 3.17
CA ILE A 206 1.80 16.41 3.36
C ILE A 206 0.46 16.64 2.67
N CYS A 207 -0.53 17.03 3.46
CA CYS A 207 -1.87 17.35 3.02
C CYS A 207 -2.16 18.82 3.36
N ILE A 208 -2.46 19.65 2.37
CA ILE A 208 -2.64 21.09 2.54
C ILE A 208 -3.96 21.52 1.93
N ASP A 209 -4.85 22.02 2.78
CA ASP A 209 -6.01 22.77 2.35
C ASP A 209 -5.61 24.23 2.09
N THR A 210 -5.97 24.75 0.93
CA THR A 210 -5.55 26.08 0.48
C THR A 210 -6.65 27.11 0.56
N ASP A 211 -7.92 26.75 0.74
CA ASP A 211 -9.04 27.70 0.84
C ASP A 211 -9.60 27.87 2.25
N ARG A 212 -9.22 26.96 3.18
CA ARG A 212 -9.67 26.97 4.58
C ARG A 212 -11.19 26.82 4.74
N ASP A 213 -11.89 26.15 3.82
CA ASP A 213 -13.30 25.83 4.02
C ASP A 213 -13.43 24.72 5.08
N THR A 214 -14.12 25.00 6.16
CA THR A 214 -14.36 24.08 7.29
C THR A 214 -15.24 22.87 6.94
N LYS A 215 -15.65 22.71 5.69
CA LYS A 215 -16.48 21.58 5.22
C LYS A 215 -15.70 20.56 4.43
N ASP A 216 -14.42 20.80 4.23
CA ASP A 216 -13.56 19.89 3.50
C ASP A 216 -13.20 18.69 4.36
N GLU A 217 -13.04 17.54 3.72
CA GLU A 217 -12.59 16.32 4.36
C GLU A 217 -11.23 15.91 3.82
N GLN A 218 -10.26 15.83 4.71
CA GLN A 218 -8.91 15.41 4.40
C GLN A 218 -8.61 14.04 4.98
N PHE A 219 -7.83 13.27 4.23
CA PHE A 219 -7.49 11.92 4.60
C PHE A 219 -5.99 11.70 4.48
N MET A 220 -5.37 11.19 5.54
CA MET A 220 -3.96 10.80 5.52
C MET A 220 -3.81 9.40 6.11
N GLY A 221 -3.06 8.54 5.43
CA GLY A 221 -2.74 7.22 5.94
C GLY A 221 -1.36 6.75 5.49
N GLY A 222 -0.62 6.14 6.37
CA GLY A 222 0.72 5.64 6.05
C GLY A 222 0.72 4.57 4.95
N ILE A 223 -0.41 3.91 4.74
CA ILE A 223 -0.66 2.97 3.63
C ILE A 223 -1.74 3.54 2.69
N CYS A 224 -2.93 3.86 3.20
CA CYS A 224 -4.08 4.24 2.41
C CYS A 224 -4.75 5.48 3.01
N ALA A 225 -5.04 6.52 2.23
CA ALA A 225 -5.74 7.68 2.77
C ALA A 225 -7.20 7.34 3.08
N ALA A 226 -7.93 6.74 2.15
CA ALA A 226 -9.32 6.30 2.41
C ALA A 226 -9.66 5.03 1.63
N GLY A 227 -10.54 4.17 2.19
CA GLY A 227 -10.96 2.93 1.56
C GLY A 227 -10.99 1.74 2.52
N TYR A 228 -10.96 0.51 1.98
CA TYR A 228 -11.06 -0.73 2.77
C TYR A 228 -10.10 -1.83 2.29
N PRO A 229 -8.79 -1.54 2.16
CA PRO A 229 -7.83 -2.55 1.76
C PRO A 229 -7.59 -3.60 2.87
N ASP A 230 -7.23 -4.82 2.48
CA ASP A 230 -6.53 -5.75 3.36
C ASP A 230 -5.10 -5.26 3.55
N ILE A 231 -4.63 -5.12 4.79
CA ILE A 231 -3.28 -4.64 5.12
C ILE A 231 -2.62 -5.62 6.07
N VAL A 232 -1.63 -6.36 5.57
CA VAL A 232 -1.03 -7.46 6.30
C VAL A 232 0.50 -7.37 6.30
N CYS A 233 1.10 -7.57 7.47
CA CYS A 233 2.56 -7.63 7.64
C CYS A 233 3.32 -6.41 7.11
N CYS A 234 2.71 -5.23 7.12
CA CYS A 234 3.32 -3.99 6.66
C CYS A 234 4.11 -3.29 7.77
N LYS A 235 5.18 -2.58 7.38
CA LYS A 235 5.92 -1.69 8.26
C LYS A 235 5.83 -0.28 7.74
N VAL A 236 5.35 0.63 8.58
CA VAL A 236 5.13 2.03 8.23
C VAL A 236 5.93 2.92 9.15
N ASN A 237 6.75 3.77 8.55
CA ASN A 237 7.30 4.95 9.20
C ASN A 237 6.76 6.19 8.49
N ILE A 238 6.03 7.02 9.21
CA ILE A 238 5.35 8.19 8.66
C ILE A 238 5.83 9.47 9.34
N ASP A 239 6.15 10.50 8.55
CA ASP A 239 6.26 11.88 8.99
C ASP A 239 5.15 12.68 8.31
N GLY A 240 4.01 12.79 8.97
CA GLY A 240 2.80 13.37 8.43
C GLY A 240 2.64 14.83 8.81
N TYR A 241 2.17 15.65 7.87
CA TYR A 241 1.79 17.04 8.10
C TYR A 241 0.44 17.32 7.44
N ASP A 242 -0.51 17.78 8.24
CA ASP A 242 -1.85 18.10 7.81
C ASP A 242 -2.19 19.54 8.24
N SER A 243 -2.47 20.43 7.30
CA SER A 243 -2.74 21.86 7.56
C SER A 243 -4.22 22.20 7.54
N ASP A 244 -5.08 21.20 7.63
CA ASP A 244 -6.50 21.44 7.42
C ASP A 244 -7.20 22.20 8.56
N HIS A 245 -8.25 22.86 8.11
CA HIS A 245 -9.23 23.55 8.95
C HIS A 245 -10.62 22.88 8.93
N GLY A 246 -10.78 21.72 8.22
CA GLY A 246 -12.02 20.97 8.09
C GLY A 246 -12.12 19.71 8.94
N TYR A 247 -12.60 18.63 8.33
CA TYR A 247 -12.65 17.31 8.96
C TYR A 247 -11.40 16.52 8.58
N VAL A 248 -10.60 16.18 9.57
CA VAL A 248 -9.32 15.50 9.40
C VAL A 248 -9.44 14.04 9.82
N HIS A 249 -9.01 13.14 8.95
CA HIS A 249 -8.99 11.71 9.21
C HIS A 249 -7.56 11.18 9.00
N ASN A 250 -6.80 11.11 10.08
CA ASN A 250 -5.39 10.75 10.06
C ASN A 250 -5.17 9.39 10.73
N GLY A 251 -4.60 8.43 10.01
CA GLY A 251 -4.26 7.11 10.53
C GLY A 251 -2.86 6.67 10.14
N GLY A 252 -2.18 5.98 11.05
CA GLY A 252 -0.87 5.40 10.75
C GLY A 252 -0.90 4.37 9.62
N LEU A 253 -2.02 3.67 9.42
CA LEU A 253 -2.26 2.79 8.28
C LEU A 253 -3.29 3.39 7.33
N VAL A 254 -4.48 3.74 7.80
CA VAL A 254 -5.61 4.21 7.00
C VAL A 254 -6.24 5.42 7.65
N GLY A 255 -6.42 6.51 6.90
CA GLY A 255 -7.09 7.71 7.40
C GLY A 255 -8.58 7.46 7.63
N LEU A 256 -9.33 7.10 6.62
CA LEU A 256 -10.73 6.70 6.72
C LEU A 256 -10.92 5.27 6.23
N PHE A 257 -11.38 4.39 7.11
CA PHE A 257 -11.73 3.02 6.75
C PHE A 257 -13.25 2.90 6.57
N GLN A 258 -13.69 2.75 5.31
CA GLN A 258 -15.11 2.63 4.99
C GLN A 258 -15.37 1.63 3.89
N PHE A 259 -16.46 0.88 3.99
CA PHE A 259 -16.95 -0.02 2.96
C PHE A 259 -17.80 0.72 1.93
N TYR A 260 -17.67 0.33 0.67
CA TYR A 260 -18.59 0.66 -0.41
C TYR A 260 -18.52 -0.42 -1.49
N PRO A 261 -19.62 -0.81 -2.14
CA PRO A 261 -21.02 -0.39 -2.05
C PRO A 261 -21.89 -1.26 -1.12
N GLU A 262 -23.14 -0.83 -0.85
CA GLU A 262 -24.12 -1.61 -0.10
C GLU A 262 -24.21 -3.06 -0.59
N GLY A 263 -24.04 -4.03 0.32
CA GLY A 263 -24.14 -5.46 0.05
C GLY A 263 -22.82 -6.19 -0.19
N THR A 264 -21.68 -5.54 -0.18
CA THR A 264 -20.38 -6.22 -0.15
C THR A 264 -20.07 -6.62 1.30
N THR A 265 -20.10 -7.92 1.58
CA THR A 265 -19.58 -8.48 2.83
C THR A 265 -18.09 -8.81 2.62
N HIS A 266 -17.24 -7.84 2.64
CA HIS A 266 -15.80 -8.09 2.67
C HIS A 266 -15.32 -7.80 4.09
N ASP A 267 -14.89 -8.86 4.80
CA ASP A 267 -14.18 -8.71 6.06
C ASP A 267 -12.73 -8.36 5.72
N ALA A 268 -12.37 -7.09 5.82
CA ALA A 268 -11.00 -6.68 5.56
C ALA A 268 -10.04 -7.27 6.61
N GLU A 269 -8.93 -7.80 6.13
CA GLU A 269 -7.87 -8.37 6.96
C GLU A 269 -6.84 -7.28 7.29
N ILE A 270 -6.75 -6.88 8.58
CA ILE A 270 -5.71 -5.98 9.05
C ILE A 270 -4.95 -6.67 10.17
N GLY A 271 -3.68 -7.04 9.92
CA GLY A 271 -2.92 -7.80 10.91
C GLY A 271 -1.42 -7.83 10.68
N GLY A 272 -0.65 -8.04 11.77
CA GLY A 272 0.80 -8.15 11.74
C GLY A 272 1.54 -6.87 11.32
N ASN A 273 0.88 -5.70 11.41
CA ASN A 273 1.44 -4.43 10.96
C ASN A 273 2.20 -3.73 12.09
N HIS A 274 3.23 -2.99 11.70
CA HIS A 274 4.00 -2.14 12.60
C HIS A 274 3.97 -0.70 12.08
N VAL A 275 3.58 0.24 12.94
CA VAL A 275 3.50 1.67 12.64
C VAL A 275 4.42 2.44 13.56
N SER A 276 5.19 3.36 12.99
CA SER A 276 6.07 4.29 13.70
C SER A 276 6.03 5.67 13.05
N GLY A 277 6.52 6.68 13.75
CA GLY A 277 6.57 8.04 13.24
C GLY A 277 5.58 8.98 13.92
N LYS A 278 5.22 10.05 13.25
CA LYS A 278 4.33 11.08 13.77
C LYS A 278 3.44 11.67 12.69
N ILE A 279 2.29 12.20 13.08
CA ILE A 279 1.45 13.09 12.26
C ILE A 279 1.25 14.39 13.04
N THR A 280 1.63 15.50 12.41
CA THR A 280 1.41 16.85 12.91
C THR A 280 0.19 17.43 12.23
N PHE A 281 -0.80 17.92 12.97
CA PHE A 281 -2.02 18.50 12.43
C PHE A 281 -2.46 19.72 13.24
N PHE A 282 -3.30 20.55 12.62
CA PHE A 282 -3.86 21.73 13.29
C PHE A 282 -5.07 21.36 14.14
N GLU A 283 -5.06 21.77 15.39
CA GLU A 283 -6.24 21.76 16.26
C GLU A 283 -6.63 23.19 16.60
N ASP A 284 -7.48 23.81 15.77
CA ASP A 284 -7.96 25.19 16.00
C ASP A 284 -9.49 25.24 16.03
N ASN A 285 -10.09 24.90 17.15
CA ASN A 285 -11.47 25.14 17.57
C ASN A 285 -12.24 23.93 18.12
N GLU A 286 -13.12 24.18 19.07
CA GLU A 286 -14.00 23.21 19.74
C GLU A 286 -15.07 22.55 18.83
N ASP A 287 -15.24 23.04 17.59
CA ASP A 287 -16.25 22.53 16.63
C ASP A 287 -15.67 21.60 15.55
N ARG A 288 -14.38 21.30 15.57
CA ARG A 288 -13.71 20.46 14.57
C ARG A 288 -13.54 19.03 15.07
N ARG A 289 -13.78 18.08 14.20
CA ARG A 289 -13.57 16.67 14.50
C ARG A 289 -12.28 16.22 13.84
N ALA A 290 -11.21 16.18 14.61
CA ALA A 290 -10.00 15.46 14.22
C ALA A 290 -10.13 14.01 14.67
N TYR A 291 -10.09 13.09 13.71
CA TYR A 291 -10.03 11.67 13.96
C TYR A 291 -8.60 11.21 13.70
N CYS A 292 -7.84 11.01 14.76
CA CYS A 292 -6.45 10.59 14.65
C CYS A 292 -6.22 9.34 15.50
N ASP A 293 -5.62 8.31 14.90
CA ASP A 293 -5.29 7.06 15.57
C ASP A 293 -4.01 6.48 14.96
N ALA A 294 -3.24 5.77 15.77
CA ALA A 294 -2.00 5.13 15.33
C ALA A 294 -2.18 4.16 14.16
N TYR A 295 -3.37 3.62 13.95
CA TYR A 295 -3.65 2.67 12.88
C TYR A 295 -4.72 3.16 11.91
N ILE A 296 -5.89 3.53 12.39
CA ILE A 296 -7.03 3.94 11.57
C ILE A 296 -7.63 5.20 12.15
N GLY A 297 -7.65 6.29 11.37
CA GLY A 297 -8.17 7.57 11.80
C GLY A 297 -9.65 7.50 12.15
N GLU A 298 -10.51 7.07 11.25
CA GLU A 298 -11.92 6.84 11.51
C GLU A 298 -12.39 5.49 10.95
N ARG A 299 -13.36 4.87 11.64
CA ARG A 299 -14.04 3.63 11.22
C ARG A 299 -15.52 3.89 11.06
N MET A 300 -16.01 3.71 9.84
CA MET A 300 -17.44 3.79 9.55
C MET A 300 -18.21 2.51 9.86
N GLU A 301 -17.53 1.35 9.89
CA GLU A 301 -18.13 0.03 10.16
C GLU A 301 -17.27 -0.87 11.05
N LYS A 302 -17.89 -1.94 11.58
CA LYS A 302 -17.17 -2.95 12.34
C LYS A 302 -16.25 -3.73 11.43
N ILE A 303 -14.94 -3.54 11.64
CA ILE A 303 -13.94 -4.44 11.07
C ILE A 303 -13.97 -5.72 11.89
N THR A 304 -14.32 -6.84 11.26
CA THR A 304 -14.08 -8.15 11.85
C THR A 304 -12.63 -8.53 11.52
N ALA A 305 -11.69 -7.96 12.27
CA ALA A 305 -10.30 -8.35 12.15
C ALA A 305 -10.17 -9.81 12.65
N TRP A 306 -9.75 -10.72 11.80
CA TRP A 306 -9.50 -12.13 12.13
C TRP A 306 -8.37 -12.31 13.16
N TRP A 307 -7.60 -11.28 13.40
CA TRP A 307 -6.48 -11.19 14.35
C TRP A 307 -6.81 -10.23 15.48
N ASN A 308 -7.98 -10.37 16.10
CA ASN A 308 -8.30 -9.70 17.34
C ASN A 308 -7.49 -10.29 18.51
N ASN A 309 -6.17 -10.25 18.41
CA ASN A 309 -5.37 -10.19 19.60
C ASN A 309 -5.19 -8.71 19.90
N SER A 310 -5.96 -8.20 20.85
CA SER A 310 -5.77 -6.88 21.44
C SER A 310 -4.32 -6.67 21.93
N ASP A 311 -3.55 -7.73 22.07
CA ASP A 311 -2.15 -7.74 22.48
C ASP A 311 -1.19 -7.32 21.34
N ASP A 312 -1.53 -7.52 20.07
CA ASP A 312 -0.71 -7.05 18.94
C ASP A 312 -0.78 -5.53 18.75
N PHE A 313 -1.86 -4.91 19.21
CA PHE A 313 -2.00 -3.44 19.21
C PHE A 313 -1.32 -2.75 20.40
N THR A 314 -0.90 -3.49 21.44
CA THR A 314 -0.31 -2.94 22.66
C THR A 314 1.21 -3.03 22.72
N SER A 315 1.86 -3.71 21.79
CA SER A 315 3.31 -3.97 21.88
C SER A 315 4.16 -2.95 21.12
N ASN A 316 3.62 -1.83 20.63
CA ASN A 316 4.35 -1.00 19.71
C ASN A 316 4.59 0.42 20.17
N GLU A 317 5.78 0.83 19.86
CA GLU A 317 6.37 2.13 20.07
C GLU A 317 5.39 3.25 19.74
N VAL A 318 5.31 4.18 20.66
CA VAL A 318 4.40 5.30 20.74
C VAL A 318 4.36 6.07 19.42
N PHE A 319 3.20 6.07 18.78
CA PHE A 319 2.87 7.07 17.78
C PHE A 319 2.74 8.40 18.53
N GLU A 320 3.70 9.29 18.40
CA GLU A 320 3.64 10.61 19.02
C GLU A 320 2.76 11.51 18.15
N TYR A 321 1.62 11.93 18.72
CA TYR A 321 0.85 13.04 18.18
C TYR A 321 1.50 14.33 18.66
N ASP A 322 2.12 15.06 17.76
CA ASP A 322 2.63 16.38 18.04
C ASP A 322 1.61 17.42 17.56
N VAL A 323 0.84 17.94 18.49
CA VAL A 323 -0.04 19.09 18.25
C VAL A 323 0.82 20.34 18.36
N ASP A 324 1.61 20.61 17.34
CA ASP A 324 2.32 21.88 17.27
C ASP A 324 1.43 22.92 16.61
N LEU A 325 1.08 23.93 17.41
CA LEU A 325 0.53 25.18 16.92
C LEU A 325 1.59 25.83 16.02
N LEU A 326 1.50 25.61 14.72
CA LEU A 326 2.33 26.36 13.77
C LEU A 326 1.84 27.81 13.67
N PRO A 327 2.76 28.78 13.52
CA PRO A 327 2.46 30.20 13.55
C PRO A 327 1.62 30.70 12.39
#